data_b684fbe110d0452609226656e22bf241
#
_entry.id   b684fbe110d0452609226656e22bf241
#
_cell.length_a   1.000
_cell.length_b   1.000
_cell.length_c   1.000
_cell.angle_alpha   90.00
_cell.angle_beta   90.00
_cell.angle_gamma   90.00
#
_symmetry.space_group_name_H-M   'P 1'
#
loop_
_entity.id
_entity.type
_entity.pdbx_description
1 polymer ?
#
loop_
_entity_poly.entity_id
_entity_poly.type
_entity_poly.pdbx_seq_one_letter_code
_entity_poly.pdbx_strand_id
1 'polypeptide(L)'
;MIDSTNDIARDIPTDDPVATDMQNRPDTATSIEEETERAVTEVRGIIGKPIDSWAVAAALESLGYRDIDAVDRFKKRNVFDLADHIHALILDRKDDTRKKAAVTKRRKKSEGKFRRFIRYYGKGAVTAMPMMGQIACILVLRYSLWAWVDFTEAQATIVALGTLLSFIVTGGFIQSIGREGIRLVGSENYFLAEKICWKLVEQGTITVLGVGVLVFVANLVIPLYDTRLTLVSLMYFVLLSELWLYSSVAVVLSRPMAVFVITLAGIVPVYCVMEYTSFGIYIAHWSGMGFALILIMLYTMIVFRRTAEKTIPELKSGRLPKPSVRAYLVAPYFVYGVFYFLNIFVDRFVSWSAPSPEPPPYIFWFRTSYELGLDWALISLVFTLALLEYIIHEFSHFQIPAQKAVKCLQVEDYIGFFRRFYKKFLFLVAAIAVIDIVLTYFGVMYFRQFNEIKEVREFFSSPITYLVFYAASVGYLFIAIGLYNGLFFFTLSRPEFVLRSIIPATAVNLLVALIASRCIHFEYGVLGLVAGGATFAAISTHYARDFFRNLDYYYYAAY
;
A
#
# COMPACT_ATOMS: atom_id res chain seq x y z
N MET A 1 71.60 -1.18 18.49
CA MET A 1 72.35 0.00 18.09
C MET A 1 71.41 1.16 18.23
N ILE A 2 71.52 1.81 19.35
CA ILE A 2 71.87 3.23 19.59
C ILE A 2 70.65 4.11 19.28
N ASP A 3 69.88 4.57 20.23
CA ASP A 3 70.09 5.54 21.32
C ASP A 3 70.11 7.00 20.82
N SER A 4 69.13 7.78 21.26
CA SER A 4 69.22 9.18 21.68
C SER A 4 67.78 9.73 21.92
N THR A 5 67.30 9.68 23.09
CA THR A 5 67.11 10.61 24.22
C THR A 5 67.33 12.11 23.93
N ASN A 6 66.37 12.84 24.41
CA ASN A 6 66.39 14.17 25.04
C ASN A 6 66.14 15.42 24.20
N ASP A 7 65.32 16.15 24.83
CA ASP A 7 65.16 17.62 24.96
C ASP A 7 63.97 18.20 24.18
N ILE A 8 62.95 18.58 24.94
CA ILE A 8 62.58 19.97 25.24
C ILE A 8 61.51 19.97 26.33
N ALA A 9 61.94 20.16 27.54
CA ALA A 9 61.16 20.73 28.64
C ALA A 9 61.45 22.22 28.69
N ARG A 10 60.42 23.06 28.63
CA ARG A 10 60.31 24.46 29.07
C ARG A 10 59.09 25.07 28.38
N ASP A 11 58.07 25.39 29.11
CA ASP A 11 57.62 26.52 29.85
C ASP A 11 56.21 26.33 30.34
N ILE A 12 56.05 26.13 31.64
CA ILE A 12 54.78 26.26 32.34
C ILE A 12 54.82 27.64 33.01
N PRO A 13 53.91 28.54 32.73
CA PRO A 13 53.56 29.60 33.62
C PRO A 13 52.52 29.11 34.63
N THR A 14 52.95 28.99 35.86
CA THR A 14 52.11 28.97 37.03
C THR A 14 51.58 30.38 37.27
N ASP A 15 50.24 30.52 37.15
CA ASP A 15 49.51 31.57 37.86
C ASP A 15 48.15 30.98 38.26
N ASP A 16 48.06 30.57 39.55
CA ASP A 16 46.80 30.50 40.28
C ASP A 16 46.31 31.91 40.59
N PRO A 17 44.99 32.12 40.49
CA PRO A 17 44.28 32.58 41.68
C PRO A 17 43.05 31.68 41.97
N VAL A 18 43.20 31.00 43.10
CA VAL A 18 42.14 30.42 43.89
C VAL A 18 41.20 31.52 44.38
N ALA A 19 39.90 31.11 44.40
CA ALA A 19 38.78 31.70 45.12
C ALA A 19 38.08 32.91 44.47
N THR A 20 37.06 32.63 43.73
CA THR A 20 35.70 33.22 43.81
C THR A 20 34.83 32.73 42.65
N ASP A 21 34.19 31.59 42.81
CA ASP A 21 32.92 31.29 42.12
C ASP A 21 32.23 30.06 42.76
N MET A 22 31.92 30.21 44.06
CA MET A 22 31.04 29.28 44.77
C MET A 22 29.67 29.93 45.01
N GLN A 23 29.05 30.51 43.98
CA GLN A 23 27.68 31.00 44.10
C GLN A 23 27.02 31.09 42.70
N ASN A 24 26.84 29.94 42.01
CA ASN A 24 25.80 29.73 40.98
C ASN A 24 25.86 28.28 40.50
N ARG A 25 25.61 27.31 41.38
CA ARG A 25 25.11 26.00 40.93
C ARG A 25 23.60 26.11 40.89
N PRO A 26 22.98 26.06 39.72
CA PRO A 26 21.53 25.86 39.66
C PRO A 26 21.21 24.55 40.39
N ASP A 27 20.11 24.54 41.13
CA ASP A 27 19.63 23.39 41.89
C ASP A 27 19.72 22.15 41.03
N THR A 28 20.39 21.10 41.53
CA THR A 28 20.65 19.86 40.80
C THR A 28 19.35 19.18 40.31
N ALA A 29 18.22 19.45 40.92
CA ALA A 29 16.92 18.99 40.53
C ALA A 29 16.40 19.67 39.24
N THR A 30 16.56 20.98 39.11
CA THR A 30 16.14 21.76 37.93
C THR A 30 16.95 21.36 36.69
N SER A 31 18.23 21.07 36.84
CA SER A 31 19.11 20.58 35.78
C SER A 31 18.73 19.19 35.27
N ILE A 32 18.32 18.26 36.13
CA ILE A 32 17.89 16.89 35.74
C ILE A 32 16.56 16.95 35.01
N GLU A 33 15.62 17.80 35.43
CA GLU A 33 14.36 17.98 34.75
C GLU A 33 14.55 18.57 33.35
N GLU A 34 15.38 19.58 33.17
CA GLU A 34 15.68 20.17 31.86
C GLU A 34 16.36 19.17 30.92
N GLU A 35 17.31 18.37 31.42
CA GLU A 35 17.94 17.31 30.61
C GLU A 35 16.96 16.20 30.22
N THR A 36 16.07 15.83 31.13
CA THR A 36 15.02 14.85 30.85
C THR A 36 14.03 15.37 29.80
N GLU A 37 13.65 16.63 29.89
CA GLU A 37 12.82 17.32 28.91
C GLU A 37 13.48 17.36 27.52
N ARG A 38 14.77 17.62 27.47
CA ARG A 38 15.55 17.61 26.24
C ARG A 38 15.57 16.19 25.62
N ALA A 39 15.87 15.17 26.44
CA ALA A 39 15.85 13.77 25.99
C ALA A 39 14.45 13.33 25.49
N VAL A 40 13.37 13.72 26.16
CA VAL A 40 11.99 13.52 25.70
C VAL A 40 11.75 14.15 24.32
N THR A 41 12.24 15.37 24.12
CA THR A 41 12.09 16.10 22.86
C THR A 41 12.88 15.45 21.73
N GLU A 42 14.12 15.03 21.99
CA GLU A 42 15.00 14.35 21.03
C GLU A 42 14.41 13.00 20.61
N VAL A 43 13.98 12.16 21.56
CA VAL A 43 13.32 10.88 21.30
C VAL A 43 12.05 11.05 20.46
N ARG A 44 11.21 12.05 20.82
CA ARG A 44 10.00 12.37 20.03
C ARG A 44 10.34 12.88 18.63
N GLY A 45 11.46 13.57 18.47
CA GLY A 45 11.94 14.04 17.16
C GLY A 45 12.30 12.88 16.21
N ILE A 46 12.72 11.73 16.73
CA ILE A 46 13.10 10.55 15.93
C ILE A 46 11.92 9.62 15.67
N ILE A 47 11.24 9.18 16.75
CA ILE A 47 10.23 8.12 16.67
C ILE A 47 8.79 8.62 16.78
N GLY A 48 8.58 9.92 17.03
CA GLY A 48 7.25 10.49 17.21
C GLY A 48 6.58 9.97 18.47
N LYS A 49 5.55 9.14 18.30
CA LYS A 49 4.88 8.46 19.40
C LYS A 49 5.47 7.06 19.58
N PRO A 50 6.22 6.81 20.67
CA PRO A 50 6.75 5.49 20.96
C PRO A 50 5.60 4.50 21.24
N ILE A 51 5.78 3.27 20.77
CA ILE A 51 4.82 2.17 20.97
C ILE A 51 5.01 1.60 22.38
N ASP A 52 6.26 1.47 22.80
CA ASP A 52 6.67 0.96 24.11
C ASP A 52 8.01 1.58 24.56
N SER A 53 8.48 1.21 25.74
CA SER A 53 9.75 1.68 26.29
C SER A 53 10.97 1.13 25.56
N TRP A 54 10.86 -0.02 24.89
CA TRP A 54 11.95 -0.58 24.08
C TRP A 54 12.26 0.29 22.85
N ALA A 55 11.21 0.81 22.20
CA ALA A 55 11.38 1.77 21.11
C ALA A 55 12.05 3.06 21.60
N VAL A 56 11.76 3.49 22.84
CA VAL A 56 12.43 4.64 23.47
C VAL A 56 13.89 4.32 23.77
N ALA A 57 14.20 3.12 24.29
CA ALA A 57 15.58 2.70 24.56
C ALA A 57 16.42 2.68 23.27
N ALA A 58 15.90 2.08 22.21
CA ALA A 58 16.56 2.06 20.89
C ALA A 58 16.79 3.49 20.33
N ALA A 59 15.83 4.40 20.54
CA ALA A 59 16.00 5.79 20.13
C ALA A 59 17.08 6.51 20.96
N LEU A 60 17.11 6.30 22.27
CA LEU A 60 18.15 6.85 23.15
C LEU A 60 19.56 6.36 22.76
N GLU A 61 19.71 5.05 22.52
CA GLU A 61 20.98 4.48 22.03
C GLU A 61 21.39 5.06 20.68
N SER A 62 20.44 5.24 19.76
CA SER A 62 20.70 5.86 18.45
C SER A 62 21.10 7.33 18.53
N LEU A 63 20.70 8.02 19.60
CA LEU A 63 21.10 9.39 19.95
C LEU A 63 22.46 9.45 20.65
N GLY A 64 23.00 8.28 21.02
CA GLY A 64 24.30 8.16 21.68
C GLY A 64 24.26 8.15 23.22
N TYR A 65 23.06 8.04 23.82
CA TYR A 65 22.91 7.84 25.26
C TYR A 65 23.37 6.45 25.67
N ARG A 66 24.23 6.36 26.64
CA ARG A 66 24.80 5.11 27.20
C ARG A 66 24.34 4.91 28.64
N ASP A 67 24.54 3.72 29.19
CA ASP A 67 24.20 3.43 30.58
C ASP A 67 24.91 4.39 31.57
N ILE A 68 26.14 4.81 31.27
CA ILE A 68 26.87 5.81 32.06
C ILE A 68 26.13 7.15 32.06
N ASP A 69 25.64 7.60 30.90
CA ASP A 69 24.89 8.85 30.79
C ASP A 69 23.56 8.76 31.56
N ALA A 70 22.89 7.60 31.56
CA ALA A 70 21.70 7.37 32.35
C ALA A 70 21.94 7.49 33.87
N VAL A 71 23.08 6.99 34.34
CA VAL A 71 23.47 7.09 35.77
C VAL A 71 23.88 8.51 36.14
N ASP A 72 24.79 9.12 35.39
CA ASP A 72 25.42 10.38 35.74
C ASP A 72 24.49 11.57 35.61
N ARG A 73 23.75 11.64 34.46
CA ARG A 73 22.92 12.80 34.10
C ARG A 73 21.47 12.67 34.57
N PHE A 74 20.91 11.47 34.55
CA PHE A 74 19.48 11.25 34.81
C PHE A 74 19.21 10.51 36.12
N LYS A 75 20.23 10.06 36.83
CA LYS A 75 20.13 9.27 38.08
C LYS A 75 19.26 8.01 37.92
N LYS A 76 19.34 7.38 36.73
CA LYS A 76 18.68 6.11 36.41
C LYS A 76 19.70 4.98 36.37
N ARG A 77 19.28 3.74 36.57
CA ARG A 77 20.18 2.57 36.67
C ARG A 77 20.91 2.25 35.36
N ASN A 78 20.19 2.40 34.24
CA ASN A 78 20.67 2.14 32.89
C ASN A 78 19.76 2.83 31.86
N VAL A 79 20.07 2.70 30.58
CA VAL A 79 19.27 3.25 29.45
C VAL A 79 17.85 2.73 29.44
N PHE A 80 17.59 1.47 29.84
CA PHE A 80 16.25 0.92 29.88
C PHE A 80 15.37 1.54 30.97
N ASP A 81 15.93 1.77 32.17
CA ASP A 81 15.24 2.47 33.28
C ASP A 81 14.94 3.93 32.90
N LEU A 82 15.87 4.58 32.19
CA LEU A 82 15.67 5.91 31.61
C LEU A 82 14.55 5.89 30.53
N ALA A 83 14.55 4.88 29.67
CA ALA A 83 13.54 4.71 28.63
C ALA A 83 12.13 4.49 29.20
N ASP A 84 11.99 3.69 30.25
CA ASP A 84 10.72 3.51 30.95
C ASP A 84 10.21 4.83 31.53
N HIS A 85 11.10 5.61 32.14
CA HIS A 85 10.75 6.92 32.68
C HIS A 85 10.31 7.91 31.60
N ILE A 86 11.10 8.04 30.52
CA ILE A 86 10.76 8.91 29.37
C ILE A 86 9.47 8.46 28.69
N HIS A 87 9.26 7.15 28.54
CA HIS A 87 8.02 6.62 27.98
C HIS A 87 6.80 6.99 28.84
N ALA A 88 6.93 6.86 30.17
CA ALA A 88 5.89 7.27 31.12
C ALA A 88 5.58 8.78 31.00
N LEU A 89 6.59 9.64 30.92
CA LEU A 89 6.42 11.08 30.72
C LEU A 89 5.73 11.42 29.40
N ILE A 90 6.08 10.73 28.30
CA ILE A 90 5.44 10.91 27.00
C ILE A 90 3.96 10.50 27.05
N LEU A 91 3.62 9.47 27.83
CA LEU A 91 2.25 9.02 28.01
C LEU A 91 1.43 9.95 28.92
N ASP A 92 2.04 10.45 30.01
CA ASP A 92 1.36 11.28 31.02
C ASP A 92 0.99 12.66 30.42
N ARG A 93 1.87 13.26 29.63
CA ARG A 93 1.58 14.50 28.88
C ARG A 93 0.39 14.37 27.92
N LYS A 94 0.08 13.16 27.45
CA LYS A 94 -1.14 12.87 26.69
C LYS A 94 -2.36 12.82 27.57
N ASP A 95 -2.23 12.46 28.83
CA ASP A 95 -3.38 12.35 29.73
C ASP A 95 -3.93 13.71 30.14
N ASP A 96 -3.11 14.74 30.21
CA ASP A 96 -3.59 16.10 30.49
C ASP A 96 -4.34 16.75 29.30
N THR A 97 -3.91 16.50 28.09
CA THR A 97 -4.71 16.82 26.89
C THR A 97 -5.88 15.88 26.69
N ARG A 98 -5.78 14.63 27.17
CA ARG A 98 -6.86 13.64 27.15
C ARG A 98 -7.87 13.82 28.28
N LYS A 99 -7.53 14.36 29.44
CA LYS A 99 -8.53 14.63 30.51
C LYS A 99 -9.58 15.62 30.02
N LYS A 100 -9.24 16.59 29.19
CA LYS A 100 -10.24 17.46 28.49
C LYS A 100 -11.02 16.72 27.38
N ALA A 101 -10.42 15.73 26.71
CA ALA A 101 -11.07 14.89 25.69
C ALA A 101 -11.70 13.61 26.28
N ALA A 102 -11.31 13.13 27.45
CA ALA A 102 -11.78 11.90 28.10
C ALA A 102 -13.11 12.07 28.82
N VAL A 103 -13.52 13.31 29.18
CA VAL A 103 -14.90 13.58 29.59
C VAL A 103 -15.89 13.24 28.46
N THR A 104 -15.47 13.38 27.19
CA THR A 104 -16.25 12.98 26.01
C THR A 104 -16.05 11.49 25.64
N LYS A 105 -14.97 10.84 26.07
CA LYS A 105 -14.62 9.44 25.73
C LYS A 105 -15.11 8.38 26.73
N ARG A 106 -15.59 8.76 27.91
CA ARG A 106 -16.05 7.83 28.97
C ARG A 106 -17.34 7.08 28.65
N ARG A 107 -17.92 7.27 27.45
CA ARG A 107 -19.11 6.56 26.93
C ARG A 107 -18.84 5.67 25.71
N LYS A 108 -17.61 5.28 25.38
CA LYS A 108 -17.41 4.15 24.46
C LYS A 108 -17.59 2.83 25.23
N LYS A 109 -18.88 2.47 25.48
CA LYS A 109 -19.31 1.08 25.66
C LYS A 109 -18.47 0.19 24.73
N SER A 110 -17.98 -0.96 25.22
CA SER A 110 -17.23 -1.91 24.38
C SER A 110 -18.03 -2.13 23.11
N GLU A 111 -17.47 -1.68 21.99
CA GLU A 111 -18.15 -1.75 20.69
C GLU A 111 -18.39 -3.24 20.37
N GLY A 112 -19.66 -3.63 20.17
CA GLY A 112 -20.01 -5.02 19.89
C GLY A 112 -19.25 -5.52 18.65
N LYS A 113 -18.86 -6.80 18.63
CA LYS A 113 -18.08 -7.43 17.54
C LYS A 113 -18.71 -7.18 16.17
N PHE A 114 -20.03 -7.25 16.06
CA PHE A 114 -20.77 -7.02 14.83
C PHE A 114 -20.65 -5.58 14.31
N ARG A 115 -20.78 -4.56 15.20
CA ARG A 115 -20.63 -3.15 14.83
C ARG A 115 -19.21 -2.85 14.37
N ARG A 116 -18.22 -3.47 15.01
CA ARG A 116 -16.81 -3.38 14.62
C ARG A 116 -16.56 -4.02 13.25
N PHE A 117 -17.17 -5.20 12.99
CA PHE A 117 -17.14 -5.83 11.69
C PHE A 117 -17.68 -4.90 10.58
N ILE A 118 -18.92 -4.41 10.74
CA ILE A 118 -19.52 -3.52 9.72
C ILE A 118 -18.66 -2.28 9.48
N ARG A 119 -18.08 -1.70 10.52
CA ARG A 119 -17.27 -0.49 10.40
C ARG A 119 -15.98 -0.73 9.62
N TYR A 120 -15.25 -1.80 9.89
CA TYR A 120 -13.95 -2.06 9.24
C TYR A 120 -14.11 -2.76 7.90
N TYR A 121 -15.07 -3.66 7.76
CA TYR A 121 -15.45 -4.18 6.45
C TYR A 121 -15.95 -3.06 5.53
N GLY A 122 -16.78 -2.16 6.05
CA GLY A 122 -17.22 -0.98 5.30
C GLY A 122 -16.07 -0.06 4.88
N LYS A 123 -15.04 0.13 5.72
CA LYS A 123 -13.82 0.85 5.32
C LYS A 123 -13.10 0.16 4.16
N GLY A 124 -12.94 -1.16 4.22
CA GLY A 124 -12.37 -1.95 3.14
C GLY A 124 -13.21 -1.85 1.86
N ALA A 125 -14.53 -1.97 1.96
CA ALA A 125 -15.43 -1.83 0.81
C ALA A 125 -15.32 -0.45 0.14
N VAL A 126 -15.17 0.62 0.92
CA VAL A 126 -14.99 1.99 0.38
C VAL A 126 -13.75 2.12 -0.50
N THR A 127 -12.68 1.36 -0.24
CA THR A 127 -11.49 1.38 -1.09
C THR A 127 -11.73 0.78 -2.47
N ALA A 128 -12.73 -0.10 -2.60
CA ALA A 128 -13.15 -0.72 -3.86
C ALA A 128 -14.25 0.07 -4.60
N MET A 129 -14.92 1.01 -3.92
CA MET A 129 -16.02 1.80 -4.52
C MET A 129 -15.63 2.55 -5.80
N PRO A 130 -14.42 3.11 -5.96
CA PRO A 130 -14.03 3.75 -7.21
C PRO A 130 -14.17 2.81 -8.42
N MET A 131 -13.71 1.57 -8.30
CA MET A 131 -13.84 0.56 -9.36
C MET A 131 -15.30 0.16 -9.59
N MET A 132 -16.06 -0.11 -8.53
CA MET A 132 -17.48 -0.45 -8.62
C MET A 132 -18.31 0.68 -9.24
N GLY A 133 -17.97 1.93 -8.91
CA GLY A 133 -18.61 3.11 -9.51
C GLY A 133 -18.36 3.20 -11.01
N GLN A 134 -17.15 2.92 -11.49
CA GLN A 134 -16.85 2.89 -12.93
C GLN A 134 -17.61 1.78 -13.65
N ILE A 135 -17.70 0.58 -13.06
CA ILE A 135 -18.51 -0.52 -13.62
C ILE A 135 -19.99 -0.12 -13.69
N ALA A 136 -20.53 0.46 -12.62
CA ALA A 136 -21.93 0.94 -12.63
C ALA A 136 -22.18 1.99 -13.72
N CYS A 137 -21.22 2.90 -13.94
CA CYS A 137 -21.33 3.90 -15.02
C CYS A 137 -21.31 3.26 -16.43
N ILE A 138 -20.46 2.25 -16.65
CA ILE A 138 -20.46 1.49 -17.91
C ILE A 138 -21.82 0.84 -18.14
N LEU A 139 -22.42 0.27 -17.11
CA LEU A 139 -23.71 -0.43 -17.23
C LEU A 139 -24.89 0.53 -17.46
N VAL A 140 -24.82 1.76 -16.93
CA VAL A 140 -25.93 2.74 -17.02
C VAL A 140 -25.74 3.72 -18.18
N LEU A 141 -24.51 4.24 -18.35
CA LEU A 141 -24.19 5.30 -19.31
C LEU A 141 -23.51 4.76 -20.57
N ARG A 142 -23.12 3.47 -20.61
CA ARG A 142 -22.31 2.80 -21.64
C ARG A 142 -20.83 3.24 -21.65
N TYR A 143 -20.44 4.20 -20.83
CA TYR A 143 -19.03 4.63 -20.65
C TYR A 143 -18.71 4.94 -19.18
N SER A 144 -17.43 4.96 -18.90
CA SER A 144 -16.88 5.37 -17.62
C SER A 144 -15.82 6.46 -17.79
N LEU A 145 -14.97 6.66 -16.81
CA LEU A 145 -13.89 7.65 -16.87
C LEU A 145 -12.83 7.32 -17.95
N TRP A 146 -12.63 6.02 -18.27
CA TRP A 146 -11.62 5.56 -19.26
C TRP A 146 -12.05 4.35 -20.09
N ALA A 147 -13.27 3.87 -19.97
CA ALA A 147 -13.77 2.74 -20.75
C ALA A 147 -15.12 3.06 -21.40
N TRP A 148 -15.36 2.49 -22.57
CA TRP A 148 -16.57 2.66 -23.37
C TRP A 148 -16.97 1.33 -23.98
N VAL A 149 -18.27 1.01 -23.97
CA VAL A 149 -18.80 -0.27 -24.48
C VAL A 149 -18.62 -0.39 -25.99
N ASP A 150 -18.72 0.72 -26.71
CA ASP A 150 -18.68 0.73 -28.18
C ASP A 150 -17.27 0.90 -28.76
N PHE A 151 -16.20 0.64 -27.97
CA PHE A 151 -14.85 0.60 -28.49
C PHE A 151 -14.70 -0.53 -29.52
N THR A 152 -14.10 -0.22 -30.67
CA THR A 152 -13.55 -1.26 -31.55
C THR A 152 -12.42 -2.00 -30.83
N GLU A 153 -12.10 -3.24 -31.25
CA GLU A 153 -11.00 -4.01 -30.63
C GLU A 153 -9.66 -3.28 -30.69
N ALA A 154 -9.38 -2.53 -31.76
CA ALA A 154 -8.19 -1.69 -31.85
C ALA A 154 -8.18 -0.58 -30.80
N GLN A 155 -9.30 0.10 -30.62
CA GLN A 155 -9.45 1.15 -29.59
C GLN A 155 -9.35 0.56 -28.18
N ALA A 156 -10.01 -0.56 -27.93
CA ALA A 156 -9.93 -1.28 -26.66
C ALA A 156 -8.49 -1.71 -26.36
N THR A 157 -7.75 -2.21 -27.37
CA THR A 157 -6.35 -2.60 -27.22
C THR A 157 -5.47 -1.45 -26.70
N ILE A 158 -5.52 -0.29 -27.35
CA ILE A 158 -4.65 0.85 -26.98
C ILE A 158 -5.01 1.44 -25.63
N VAL A 159 -6.32 1.52 -25.31
CA VAL A 159 -6.77 2.00 -23.99
C VAL A 159 -6.38 1.02 -22.90
N ALA A 160 -6.56 -0.27 -23.12
CA ALA A 160 -6.21 -1.30 -22.16
C ALA A 160 -4.69 -1.39 -21.96
N LEU A 161 -3.86 -1.30 -23.01
CA LEU A 161 -2.40 -1.25 -22.88
C LEU A 161 -1.94 -0.07 -22.02
N GLY A 162 -2.47 1.13 -22.26
CA GLY A 162 -2.17 2.31 -21.44
C GLY A 162 -2.61 2.11 -19.99
N THR A 163 -3.78 1.53 -19.77
CA THR A 163 -4.32 1.26 -18.43
C THR A 163 -3.47 0.23 -17.67
N LEU A 164 -3.17 -0.92 -18.27
CA LEU A 164 -2.38 -1.98 -17.62
C LEU A 164 -0.95 -1.51 -17.33
N LEU A 165 -0.33 -0.80 -18.27
CA LEU A 165 1.00 -0.22 -18.07
C LEU A 165 1.00 0.78 -16.91
N SER A 166 -0.07 1.59 -16.76
CA SER A 166 -0.20 2.54 -15.65
C SER A 166 -0.17 1.85 -14.29
N PHE A 167 -0.87 0.74 -14.12
CA PHE A 167 -0.85 -0.05 -12.89
C PHE A 167 0.50 -0.68 -12.60
N ILE A 168 1.15 -1.26 -13.61
CA ILE A 168 2.45 -1.92 -13.44
C ILE A 168 3.52 -0.91 -13.04
N VAL A 169 3.61 0.23 -13.73
CA VAL A 169 4.64 1.24 -13.48
C VAL A 169 4.41 1.97 -12.17
N THR A 170 3.16 2.31 -11.82
CA THR A 170 2.87 3.03 -10.58
C THR A 170 2.73 2.12 -9.37
N GLY A 171 2.51 0.83 -9.56
CA GLY A 171 2.24 -0.12 -8.48
C GLY A 171 3.30 -0.13 -7.38
N GLY A 172 4.58 -0.05 -7.75
CA GLY A 172 5.69 0.06 -6.81
C GLY A 172 5.62 1.35 -5.98
N PHE A 173 5.32 2.48 -6.61
CA PHE A 173 5.20 3.77 -5.93
C PHE A 173 3.98 3.82 -5.01
N ILE A 174 2.83 3.28 -5.44
CA ILE A 174 1.60 3.20 -4.64
C ILE A 174 1.86 2.44 -3.33
N GLN A 175 2.53 1.28 -3.40
CA GLN A 175 2.87 0.49 -2.22
C GLN A 175 3.88 1.22 -1.31
N SER A 176 4.85 1.90 -1.90
CA SER A 176 5.85 2.70 -1.19
C SER A 176 5.24 3.89 -0.46
N ILE A 177 4.36 4.64 -1.12
CA ILE A 177 3.60 5.77 -0.56
C ILE A 177 2.72 5.25 0.59
N GLY A 178 2.00 4.15 0.36
CA GLY A 178 1.17 3.51 1.37
C GLY A 178 1.95 3.14 2.62
N ARG A 179 3.08 2.43 2.45
CA ARG A 179 3.91 1.97 3.57
C ARG A 179 4.48 3.12 4.40
N GLU A 180 5.22 4.02 3.77
CA GLU A 180 5.90 5.10 4.49
C GLU A 180 4.92 6.16 4.99
N GLY A 181 3.93 6.50 4.17
CA GLY A 181 2.91 7.47 4.54
C GLY A 181 2.09 7.02 5.74
N ILE A 182 1.57 5.78 5.73
CA ILE A 182 0.76 5.25 6.85
C ILE A 182 1.61 5.09 8.12
N ARG A 183 2.88 4.67 8.03
CA ARG A 183 3.81 4.57 9.14
C ARG A 183 3.99 5.92 9.84
N LEU A 184 4.29 6.97 9.06
CA LEU A 184 4.52 8.32 9.59
C LEU A 184 3.23 8.98 10.10
N VAL A 185 2.11 8.78 9.42
CA VAL A 185 0.79 9.22 9.92
C VAL A 185 0.43 8.50 11.23
N GLY A 186 0.74 7.21 11.33
CA GLY A 186 0.54 6.43 12.56
C GLY A 186 1.36 6.93 13.75
N SER A 187 2.58 7.44 13.50
CA SER A 187 3.43 8.09 14.52
C SER A 187 3.10 9.56 14.76
N GLU A 188 2.03 10.10 14.16
CA GLU A 188 1.59 11.49 14.27
C GLU A 188 2.58 12.52 13.68
N ASN A 189 3.57 12.05 12.88
CA ASN A 189 4.51 12.91 12.18
C ASN A 189 4.00 13.24 10.78
N TYR A 190 2.95 14.05 10.71
CA TYR A 190 2.29 14.41 9.44
C TYR A 190 3.18 15.25 8.53
N PHE A 191 4.08 16.08 9.10
CA PHE A 191 4.99 16.92 8.34
C PHE A 191 5.99 16.09 7.52
N LEU A 192 6.57 15.06 8.14
CA LEU A 192 7.48 14.17 7.45
C LEU A 192 6.74 13.24 6.48
N ALA A 193 5.50 12.82 6.84
CA ALA A 193 4.63 12.07 5.95
C ALA A 193 4.31 12.84 4.67
N GLU A 194 4.01 14.14 4.79
CA GLU A 194 3.78 15.02 3.64
C GLU A 194 5.01 15.04 2.72
N LYS A 195 6.19 15.35 3.27
CA LYS A 195 7.43 15.44 2.50
C LYS A 195 7.76 14.14 1.76
N ILE A 196 7.61 12.98 2.42
CA ILE A 196 7.96 11.70 1.80
C ILE A 196 6.95 11.30 0.74
N CYS A 197 5.64 11.51 0.96
CA CYS A 197 4.62 11.22 -0.03
C CYS A 197 4.83 12.05 -1.30
N TRP A 198 5.04 13.36 -1.19
CA TRP A 198 5.29 14.21 -2.36
C TRP A 198 6.59 13.84 -3.09
N LYS A 199 7.64 13.46 -2.35
CA LYS A 199 8.89 13.00 -2.98
C LYS A 199 8.72 11.69 -3.74
N LEU A 200 7.90 10.78 -3.23
CA LEU A 200 7.61 9.51 -3.93
C LEU A 200 6.66 9.74 -5.13
N VAL A 201 5.70 10.65 -5.03
CA VAL A 201 4.88 11.08 -6.18
C VAL A 201 5.75 11.68 -7.27
N GLU A 202 6.63 12.65 -6.93
CA GLU A 202 7.57 13.26 -7.88
C GLU A 202 8.43 12.19 -8.60
N GLN A 203 8.99 11.23 -7.86
CA GLN A 203 9.76 10.13 -8.43
C GLN A 203 8.89 9.24 -9.33
N GLY A 204 7.64 8.99 -8.92
CA GLY A 204 6.66 8.26 -9.72
C GLY A 204 6.35 8.96 -11.05
N THR A 205 6.05 10.26 -11.00
CA THR A 205 5.80 11.09 -12.19
C THR A 205 7.00 11.08 -13.16
N ILE A 206 8.23 11.26 -12.64
CA ILE A 206 9.45 11.20 -13.47
C ILE A 206 9.58 9.82 -14.12
N THR A 207 9.31 8.74 -13.39
CA THR A 207 9.36 7.37 -13.92
C THR A 207 8.30 7.15 -14.99
N VAL A 208 7.06 7.61 -14.76
CA VAL A 208 5.96 7.53 -15.72
C VAL A 208 6.32 8.24 -17.02
N LEU A 209 6.81 9.47 -16.94
CA LEU A 209 7.22 10.23 -18.11
C LEU A 209 8.41 9.56 -18.83
N GLY A 210 9.41 9.07 -18.07
CA GLY A 210 10.54 8.35 -18.63
C GLY A 210 10.14 7.06 -19.35
N VAL A 211 9.25 6.26 -18.77
CA VAL A 211 8.70 5.05 -19.41
C VAL A 211 7.87 5.42 -20.64
N GLY A 212 7.06 6.48 -20.56
CA GLY A 212 6.28 6.99 -21.70
C GLY A 212 7.17 7.36 -22.89
N VAL A 213 8.25 8.11 -22.63
CA VAL A 213 9.25 8.44 -23.66
C VAL A 213 9.92 7.19 -24.21
N LEU A 214 10.31 6.25 -23.33
CA LEU A 214 10.93 4.99 -23.75
C LEU A 214 10.00 4.18 -24.67
N VAL A 215 8.73 4.02 -24.32
CA VAL A 215 7.73 3.31 -25.13
C VAL A 215 7.51 4.01 -26.46
N PHE A 216 7.45 5.33 -26.47
CA PHE A 216 7.30 6.11 -27.70
C PHE A 216 8.50 5.95 -28.63
N VAL A 217 9.72 6.08 -28.11
CA VAL A 217 10.97 5.90 -28.90
C VAL A 217 11.09 4.45 -29.39
N ALA A 218 10.76 3.48 -28.53
CA ALA A 218 10.76 2.06 -28.93
C ALA A 218 9.79 1.81 -30.10
N ASN A 219 8.60 2.42 -30.08
CA ASN A 219 7.63 2.29 -31.17
C ASN A 219 8.08 3.02 -32.46
N LEU A 220 8.90 4.07 -32.37
CA LEU A 220 9.50 4.71 -33.55
C LEU A 220 10.58 3.83 -34.20
N VAL A 221 11.36 3.07 -33.39
CA VAL A 221 12.41 2.17 -33.88
C VAL A 221 11.80 0.86 -34.37
N ILE A 222 10.87 0.32 -33.63
CA ILE A 222 10.17 -0.94 -33.95
C ILE A 222 8.67 -0.60 -34.02
N PRO A 223 8.12 -0.34 -35.22
CA PRO A 223 6.73 0.12 -35.37
C PRO A 223 5.73 -1.00 -35.02
N LEU A 224 5.51 -1.17 -33.70
CA LEU A 224 4.55 -2.15 -33.16
C LEU A 224 3.11 -1.71 -33.38
N TYR A 225 2.86 -0.39 -33.33
CA TYR A 225 1.55 0.24 -33.54
C TYR A 225 1.72 1.52 -34.36
N ASP A 226 0.62 1.95 -35.01
CA ASP A 226 0.56 3.28 -35.59
C ASP A 226 0.89 4.35 -34.54
N THR A 227 1.68 5.35 -34.93
CA THR A 227 2.15 6.43 -34.05
C THR A 227 0.98 7.17 -33.37
N ARG A 228 -0.14 7.36 -34.06
CA ARG A 228 -1.33 8.01 -33.51
C ARG A 228 -1.95 7.16 -32.41
N LEU A 229 -2.06 5.83 -32.62
CA LEU A 229 -2.58 4.89 -31.63
C LEU A 229 -1.66 4.83 -30.40
N THR A 230 -0.34 4.82 -30.62
CA THR A 230 0.64 4.86 -29.52
C THR A 230 0.50 6.13 -28.67
N LEU A 231 0.33 7.31 -29.30
CA LEU A 231 0.13 8.56 -28.56
C LEU A 231 -1.15 8.55 -27.74
N VAL A 232 -2.24 8.01 -28.30
CA VAL A 232 -3.50 7.84 -27.55
C VAL A 232 -3.28 6.93 -26.34
N SER A 233 -2.65 5.77 -26.50
CA SER A 233 -2.32 4.85 -25.40
C SER A 233 -1.47 5.53 -24.31
N LEU A 234 -0.45 6.30 -24.70
CA LEU A 234 0.41 7.04 -23.78
C LEU A 234 -0.33 8.14 -23.02
N MET A 235 -1.33 8.79 -23.62
CA MET A 235 -2.18 9.74 -22.89
C MET A 235 -2.98 9.06 -21.79
N TYR A 236 -3.59 7.88 -22.07
CA TYR A 236 -4.25 7.08 -21.03
C TYR A 236 -3.26 6.64 -19.98
N PHE A 237 -2.08 6.16 -20.38
CA PHE A 237 -1.01 5.74 -19.47
C PHE A 237 -0.62 6.85 -18.50
N VAL A 238 -0.33 8.07 -18.99
CA VAL A 238 0.10 9.18 -18.15
C VAL A 238 -1.02 9.65 -17.23
N LEU A 239 -2.22 9.93 -17.78
CA LEU A 239 -3.34 10.45 -16.99
C LEU A 239 -3.78 9.48 -15.89
N LEU A 240 -3.87 8.18 -16.19
CA LEU A 240 -4.21 7.16 -15.19
C LEU A 240 -3.09 6.98 -14.18
N SER A 241 -1.83 6.97 -14.60
CA SER A 241 -0.69 6.87 -13.69
C SER A 241 -0.70 7.98 -12.64
N GLU A 242 -0.88 9.22 -13.06
CA GLU A 242 -0.95 10.35 -12.14
C GLU A 242 -2.18 10.25 -11.23
N LEU A 243 -3.34 9.84 -11.77
CA LEU A 243 -4.54 9.64 -10.97
C LEU A 243 -4.32 8.59 -9.86
N TRP A 244 -3.62 7.48 -10.14
CA TRP A 244 -3.30 6.46 -9.15
C TRP A 244 -2.30 6.95 -8.09
N LEU A 245 -1.26 7.69 -8.49
CA LEU A 245 -0.27 8.26 -7.57
C LEU A 245 -0.93 9.21 -6.55
N TYR A 246 -1.73 10.18 -7.01
CA TYR A 246 -2.43 11.10 -6.11
C TYR A 246 -3.52 10.41 -5.30
N SER A 247 -4.21 9.42 -5.86
CA SER A 247 -5.20 8.62 -5.12
C SER A 247 -4.58 7.85 -3.97
N SER A 248 -3.35 7.34 -4.13
CA SER A 248 -2.62 6.66 -3.05
C SER A 248 -2.34 7.59 -1.86
N VAL A 249 -2.07 8.87 -2.11
CA VAL A 249 -1.90 9.89 -1.06
C VAL A 249 -3.20 10.11 -0.29
N ALA A 250 -4.36 10.15 -0.98
CA ALA A 250 -5.66 10.27 -0.31
C ALA A 250 -5.96 9.06 0.60
N VAL A 251 -5.53 7.86 0.21
CA VAL A 251 -5.64 6.64 1.03
C VAL A 251 -4.76 6.73 2.28
N VAL A 252 -3.52 7.22 2.17
CA VAL A 252 -2.63 7.49 3.32
C VAL A 252 -3.29 8.41 4.33
N LEU A 253 -4.01 9.43 3.87
CA LEU A 253 -4.78 10.35 4.70
C LEU A 253 -6.08 9.73 5.27
N SER A 254 -6.32 8.44 5.04
CA SER A 254 -7.56 7.74 5.44
C SER A 254 -8.83 8.34 4.83
N ARG A 255 -8.75 8.81 3.57
CA ARG A 255 -9.83 9.44 2.82
C ARG A 255 -10.20 8.71 1.52
N PRO A 256 -10.41 7.39 1.53
CA PRO A 256 -10.72 6.65 0.29
C PRO A 256 -12.05 7.07 -0.35
N MET A 257 -13.02 7.55 0.44
CA MET A 257 -14.29 8.08 -0.09
C MET A 257 -14.08 9.30 -1.00
N ALA A 258 -13.04 10.12 -0.75
CA ALA A 258 -12.73 11.25 -1.63
C ALA A 258 -12.29 10.77 -3.02
N VAL A 259 -11.52 9.67 -3.10
CA VAL A 259 -11.14 9.08 -4.38
C VAL A 259 -12.38 8.65 -5.16
N PHE A 260 -13.32 7.96 -4.51
CA PHE A 260 -14.58 7.55 -5.11
C PHE A 260 -15.39 8.74 -5.66
N VAL A 261 -15.62 9.76 -4.84
CA VAL A 261 -16.41 10.93 -5.25
C VAL A 261 -15.74 11.69 -6.38
N ILE A 262 -14.41 11.86 -6.34
CA ILE A 262 -13.66 12.60 -7.36
C ILE A 262 -13.63 11.82 -8.69
N THR A 263 -13.45 10.49 -8.66
CA THR A 263 -13.47 9.69 -9.88
C THR A 263 -14.88 9.65 -10.52
N LEU A 264 -15.95 9.66 -9.71
CA LEU A 264 -17.30 9.84 -10.24
C LEU A 264 -17.54 11.26 -10.79
N ALA A 265 -17.05 12.29 -10.12
CA ALA A 265 -17.15 13.66 -10.62
C ALA A 265 -16.44 13.84 -11.98
N GLY A 266 -15.36 13.07 -12.21
CA GLY A 266 -14.68 13.03 -13.52
C GLY A 266 -15.55 12.52 -14.67
N ILE A 267 -16.66 11.81 -14.39
CA ILE A 267 -17.59 11.35 -15.44
C ILE A 267 -18.45 12.52 -15.97
N VAL A 268 -18.63 13.56 -15.18
CA VAL A 268 -19.43 14.73 -15.62
C VAL A 268 -18.84 15.38 -16.88
N PRO A 269 -17.55 15.73 -16.97
CA PRO A 269 -16.97 16.21 -18.22
C PRO A 269 -17.05 15.20 -19.36
N VAL A 270 -16.90 13.88 -19.08
CA VAL A 270 -17.07 12.85 -20.12
C VAL A 270 -18.49 12.95 -20.72
N TYR A 271 -19.51 12.98 -19.85
CA TYR A 271 -20.90 13.13 -20.26
C TYR A 271 -21.13 14.41 -21.07
N CYS A 272 -20.64 15.53 -20.57
CA CYS A 272 -20.82 16.82 -21.24
C CYS A 272 -20.18 16.84 -22.65
N VAL A 273 -18.98 16.27 -22.80
CA VAL A 273 -18.31 16.21 -24.09
C VAL A 273 -19.04 15.27 -25.05
N MET A 274 -19.49 14.12 -24.57
CA MET A 274 -20.21 13.13 -25.40
C MET A 274 -21.58 13.65 -25.86
N GLU A 275 -22.33 14.34 -25.01
CA GLU A 275 -23.70 14.77 -25.29
C GLU A 275 -23.77 16.10 -26.04
N TYR A 276 -22.88 17.05 -25.70
CA TYR A 276 -22.99 18.42 -26.20
C TYR A 276 -21.94 18.82 -27.25
N THR A 277 -21.00 17.89 -27.58
CA THR A 277 -19.93 18.18 -28.56
C THR A 277 -19.73 17.02 -29.54
N SER A 278 -19.02 17.28 -30.63
CA SER A 278 -18.64 16.27 -31.63
C SER A 278 -17.19 15.79 -31.53
N PHE A 279 -16.50 16.03 -30.38
CA PHE A 279 -15.07 15.77 -30.26
C PHE A 279 -14.70 14.28 -30.15
N GLY A 280 -15.64 13.42 -29.87
CA GLY A 280 -15.42 11.97 -29.76
C GLY A 280 -14.89 11.52 -28.39
N ILE A 281 -14.85 10.19 -28.20
CA ILE A 281 -14.66 9.54 -26.90
C ILE A 281 -13.29 9.78 -26.28
N TYR A 282 -12.22 9.89 -27.05
CA TYR A 282 -10.88 10.10 -26.49
C TYR A 282 -10.77 11.45 -25.77
N ILE A 283 -11.26 12.51 -26.42
CA ILE A 283 -11.25 13.85 -25.81
C ILE A 283 -12.18 13.90 -24.59
N ALA A 284 -13.33 13.20 -24.66
CA ALA A 284 -14.22 13.06 -23.53
C ALA A 284 -13.51 12.41 -22.33
N HIS A 285 -12.86 11.25 -22.53
CA HIS A 285 -12.12 10.59 -21.47
C HIS A 285 -10.96 11.43 -20.93
N TRP A 286 -10.17 12.07 -21.79
CA TRP A 286 -9.05 12.91 -21.34
C TRP A 286 -9.52 14.12 -20.55
N SER A 287 -10.63 14.74 -20.93
CA SER A 287 -11.23 15.84 -20.18
C SER A 287 -11.70 15.39 -18.79
N GLY A 288 -12.35 14.22 -18.71
CA GLY A 288 -12.81 13.64 -17.46
C GLY A 288 -11.67 13.21 -16.54
N MET A 289 -10.66 12.50 -17.07
CA MET A 289 -9.48 12.10 -16.31
C MET A 289 -8.65 13.31 -15.87
N GLY A 290 -8.46 14.31 -16.75
CA GLY A 290 -7.77 15.55 -16.40
C GLY A 290 -8.49 16.34 -15.32
N PHE A 291 -9.80 16.44 -15.38
CA PHE A 291 -10.61 17.08 -14.34
C PHE A 291 -10.51 16.33 -13.00
N ALA A 292 -10.66 15.00 -13.00
CA ALA A 292 -10.50 14.18 -11.80
C ALA A 292 -9.08 14.29 -11.22
N LEU A 293 -8.04 14.32 -12.07
CA LEU A 293 -6.65 14.50 -11.67
C LEU A 293 -6.44 15.86 -10.99
N ILE A 294 -6.93 16.94 -11.56
CA ILE A 294 -6.83 18.27 -10.95
C ILE A 294 -7.53 18.29 -9.58
N LEU A 295 -8.72 17.73 -9.50
CA LEU A 295 -9.48 17.67 -8.24
C LEU A 295 -8.75 16.88 -7.16
N ILE A 296 -8.23 15.68 -7.49
CA ILE A 296 -7.54 14.82 -6.49
C ILE A 296 -6.22 15.45 -6.05
N MET A 297 -5.49 16.09 -6.97
CA MET A 297 -4.26 16.83 -6.69
C MET A 297 -4.53 17.99 -5.72
N LEU A 298 -5.47 18.86 -6.02
CA LEU A 298 -5.84 19.99 -5.16
C LEU A 298 -6.36 19.51 -3.80
N TYR A 299 -7.23 18.50 -3.80
CA TYR A 299 -7.77 17.92 -2.56
C TYR A 299 -6.67 17.38 -1.66
N THR A 300 -5.78 16.55 -2.20
CA THR A 300 -4.70 15.93 -1.41
C THR A 300 -3.69 16.97 -0.91
N MET A 301 -3.33 17.96 -1.71
CA MET A 301 -2.46 19.07 -1.30
C MET A 301 -3.08 19.87 -0.14
N ILE A 302 -4.34 20.28 -0.25
CA ILE A 302 -5.02 21.05 0.79
C ILE A 302 -5.17 20.24 2.08
N VAL A 303 -5.62 18.99 1.98
CA VAL A 303 -5.85 18.14 3.16
C VAL A 303 -4.54 17.78 3.85
N PHE A 304 -3.49 17.47 3.07
CA PHE A 304 -2.19 17.12 3.65
C PHE A 304 -1.56 18.32 4.36
N ARG A 305 -1.56 19.49 3.71
CA ARG A 305 -1.05 20.72 4.31
C ARG A 305 -1.75 21.06 5.64
N ARG A 306 -3.10 21.03 5.65
CA ARG A 306 -3.90 21.23 6.88
C ARG A 306 -3.63 20.18 7.95
N THR A 307 -3.29 18.96 7.55
CA THR A 307 -3.00 17.87 8.49
C THR A 307 -1.58 18.00 9.03
N ALA A 308 -0.61 18.40 8.19
CA ALA A 308 0.77 18.66 8.58
C ALA A 308 0.89 19.81 9.61
N GLU A 309 0.00 20.81 9.55
CA GLU A 309 -0.05 21.89 10.54
C GLU A 309 -0.34 21.38 11.96
N LYS A 310 -0.99 20.23 12.10
CA LYS A 310 -1.30 19.57 13.39
C LYS A 310 -0.09 18.84 13.99
N THR A 311 1.02 18.75 13.25
CA THR A 311 2.24 18.15 13.77
C THR A 311 2.80 18.97 14.92
N ILE A 312 3.24 18.29 15.97
CA ILE A 312 3.85 18.92 17.13
C ILE A 312 5.06 19.74 16.68
N PRO A 313 5.30 20.96 17.23
CA PRO A 313 6.38 21.85 16.77
C PRO A 313 7.75 21.18 16.72
N GLU A 314 8.08 20.32 17.69
CA GLU A 314 9.35 19.60 17.77
C GLU A 314 9.59 18.67 16.57
N LEU A 315 8.52 18.11 15.98
CA LEU A 315 8.58 17.22 14.82
C LEU A 315 8.65 17.97 13.48
N LYS A 316 8.39 19.28 13.45
CA LYS A 316 8.42 20.08 12.21
C LYS A 316 9.83 20.31 11.65
N SER A 317 10.88 20.09 12.46
CA SER A 317 12.28 20.21 12.04
C SER A 317 12.86 18.92 11.43
N GLY A 318 12.12 17.83 11.40
CA GLY A 318 12.55 16.53 10.91
C GLY A 318 13.09 16.57 9.48
N ARG A 319 14.30 16.00 9.27
CA ARG A 319 14.90 15.81 7.94
C ARG A 319 14.54 14.43 7.40
N LEU A 320 14.33 14.33 6.09
CA LEU A 320 14.19 13.04 5.44
C LEU A 320 15.47 12.22 5.58
N PRO A 321 15.39 10.90 5.79
CA PRO A 321 16.56 10.02 5.74
C PRO A 321 17.30 10.17 4.40
N LYS A 322 18.60 9.85 4.40
CA LYS A 322 19.41 9.85 3.18
C LYS A 322 18.71 9.05 2.07
N PRO A 323 18.80 9.46 0.79
CA PRO A 323 18.10 8.78 -0.31
C PRO A 323 18.40 7.28 -0.40
N SER A 324 19.63 6.87 -0.12
CA SER A 324 20.03 5.45 -0.12
C SER A 324 19.32 4.63 0.97
N VAL A 325 19.24 5.17 2.19
CA VAL A 325 18.54 4.52 3.31
C VAL A 325 17.05 4.40 3.00
N ARG A 326 16.47 5.48 2.49
CA ARG A 326 15.06 5.48 2.08
C ARG A 326 14.79 4.46 0.99
N ALA A 327 15.64 4.42 -0.06
CA ALA A 327 15.53 3.45 -1.13
C ALA A 327 15.61 2.01 -0.59
N TYR A 328 16.53 1.73 0.30
CA TYR A 328 16.66 0.41 0.94
C TYR A 328 15.40 0.00 1.70
N LEU A 329 14.84 0.90 2.52
CA LEU A 329 13.64 0.63 3.31
C LEU A 329 12.38 0.43 2.45
N VAL A 330 12.31 1.13 1.31
CA VAL A 330 11.13 1.14 0.44
C VAL A 330 11.21 0.08 -0.66
N ALA A 331 12.42 -0.31 -1.09
CA ALA A 331 12.62 -1.22 -2.21
C ALA A 331 11.81 -2.53 -2.16
N PRO A 332 11.71 -3.24 -1.02
CA PRO A 332 10.92 -4.47 -0.98
C PRO A 332 9.43 -4.25 -1.28
N TYR A 333 8.88 -3.14 -0.80
CA TYR A 333 7.47 -2.79 -1.04
C TYR A 333 7.25 -2.32 -2.48
N PHE A 334 8.22 -1.59 -3.03
CA PHE A 334 8.21 -1.19 -4.43
C PHE A 334 8.22 -2.40 -5.36
N VAL A 335 9.15 -3.33 -5.17
CA VAL A 335 9.24 -4.57 -5.97
C VAL A 335 7.97 -5.38 -5.83
N TYR A 336 7.43 -5.52 -4.61
CA TYR A 336 6.14 -6.17 -4.41
C TYR A 336 5.02 -5.52 -5.23
N GLY A 337 4.91 -4.20 -5.23
CA GLY A 337 3.85 -3.49 -5.96
C GLY A 337 3.92 -3.74 -7.47
N VAL A 338 5.12 -3.77 -8.05
CA VAL A 338 5.31 -4.11 -9.46
C VAL A 338 4.92 -5.56 -9.75
N PHE A 339 5.44 -6.52 -8.98
CA PHE A 339 5.15 -7.95 -9.17
C PHE A 339 3.70 -8.32 -8.88
N TYR A 340 3.02 -7.59 -7.99
CA TYR A 340 1.60 -7.77 -7.72
C TYR A 340 0.76 -7.51 -8.98
N PHE A 341 0.98 -6.39 -9.65
CA PHE A 341 0.26 -6.08 -10.89
C PHE A 341 0.72 -6.94 -12.06
N LEU A 342 2.00 -7.26 -12.15
CA LEU A 342 2.49 -8.22 -13.15
C LEU A 342 1.81 -9.59 -12.98
N ASN A 343 1.68 -10.09 -11.76
CA ASN A 343 1.04 -11.38 -11.51
C ASN A 343 -0.47 -11.39 -11.86
N ILE A 344 -1.13 -10.24 -11.79
CA ILE A 344 -2.55 -10.11 -12.17
C ILE A 344 -2.74 -9.97 -13.69
N PHE A 345 -1.75 -9.40 -14.40
CA PHE A 345 -1.94 -8.97 -15.79
C PHE A 345 -1.11 -9.74 -16.82
N VAL A 346 -0.12 -10.54 -16.41
CA VAL A 346 0.81 -11.19 -17.34
C VAL A 346 0.09 -12.18 -18.27
N ASP A 347 -0.89 -12.90 -17.79
CA ASP A 347 -1.72 -13.82 -18.59
C ASP A 347 -2.51 -13.07 -19.68
N ARG A 348 -2.95 -11.83 -19.44
CA ARG A 348 -3.60 -10.96 -20.42
C ARG A 348 -2.67 -10.68 -21.60
N PHE A 349 -1.47 -10.16 -21.33
CA PHE A 349 -0.47 -9.89 -22.37
C PHE A 349 -0.13 -11.16 -23.19
N VAL A 350 -0.01 -12.28 -22.49
CA VAL A 350 0.26 -13.57 -23.13
C VAL A 350 -0.90 -14.01 -24.02
N SER A 351 -2.13 -13.92 -23.55
CA SER A 351 -3.32 -14.29 -24.34
C SER A 351 -3.56 -13.35 -25.53
N TRP A 352 -3.29 -12.05 -25.35
CA TRP A 352 -3.42 -11.08 -26.45
C TRP A 352 -2.38 -11.27 -27.55
N SER A 353 -1.21 -11.79 -27.21
CA SER A 353 -0.14 -12.10 -28.18
C SER A 353 -0.23 -13.53 -28.75
N ALA A 354 -1.26 -14.29 -28.38
CA ALA A 354 -1.42 -15.66 -28.88
C ALA A 354 -1.87 -15.70 -30.35
N PRO A 355 -1.39 -16.67 -31.15
CA PRO A 355 -1.84 -16.88 -32.50
C PRO A 355 -3.37 -17.03 -32.60
N SER A 356 -3.95 -16.53 -33.69
CA SER A 356 -5.36 -16.66 -34.02
C SER A 356 -5.48 -17.13 -35.47
N PRO A 357 -6.58 -17.84 -35.86
CA PRO A 357 -6.80 -18.22 -37.25
C PRO A 357 -6.76 -17.03 -38.22
N GLU A 358 -7.30 -15.89 -37.79
CA GLU A 358 -7.15 -14.60 -38.46
C GLU A 358 -6.07 -13.81 -37.70
N PRO A 359 -4.89 -13.56 -38.31
CA PRO A 359 -3.82 -12.87 -37.63
C PRO A 359 -4.25 -11.42 -37.31
N PRO A 360 -4.16 -10.98 -36.05
CA PRO A 360 -4.47 -9.61 -35.69
C PRO A 360 -3.45 -8.65 -36.31
N PRO A 361 -3.84 -7.38 -36.57
CA PRO A 361 -2.95 -6.40 -37.21
C PRO A 361 -1.75 -6.02 -36.34
N TYR A 362 -1.78 -6.32 -35.04
CA TYR A 362 -0.73 -5.98 -34.08
C TYR A 362 -0.37 -7.17 -33.18
N ILE A 363 0.81 -7.14 -32.56
CA ILE A 363 1.33 -8.22 -31.70
C ILE A 363 0.44 -8.49 -30.50
N PHE A 364 -0.02 -7.42 -29.81
CA PHE A 364 -0.98 -7.52 -28.73
C PHE A 364 -2.33 -7.07 -29.26
N TRP A 365 -3.33 -7.93 -29.14
CA TRP A 365 -4.67 -7.66 -29.62
C TRP A 365 -5.71 -8.02 -28.58
N PHE A 366 -6.53 -7.04 -28.19
CA PHE A 366 -7.56 -7.20 -27.17
C PHE A 366 -8.54 -8.32 -27.55
N ARG A 367 -8.80 -9.21 -26.63
CA ARG A 367 -9.71 -10.35 -26.80
C ARG A 367 -10.94 -10.12 -25.93
N THR A 368 -11.99 -9.52 -26.50
CA THR A 368 -13.20 -9.10 -25.77
C THR A 368 -13.78 -10.18 -24.87
N SER A 369 -13.98 -11.41 -25.39
CA SER A 369 -14.55 -12.52 -24.61
C SER A 369 -13.66 -12.98 -23.46
N TYR A 370 -12.33 -12.87 -23.62
CA TYR A 370 -11.34 -13.19 -22.59
C TYR A 370 -11.36 -12.15 -21.49
N GLU A 371 -11.30 -10.88 -21.85
CA GLU A 371 -11.27 -9.76 -20.89
C GLU A 371 -12.55 -9.67 -20.07
N LEU A 372 -13.71 -9.85 -20.70
CA LEU A 372 -14.99 -9.89 -20.00
C LEU A 372 -15.04 -10.99 -18.94
N GLY A 373 -14.50 -12.18 -19.24
CA GLY A 373 -14.40 -13.26 -18.27
C GLY A 373 -13.52 -12.92 -17.07
N LEU A 374 -12.35 -12.30 -17.33
CA LEU A 374 -11.42 -11.85 -16.29
C LEU A 374 -11.99 -10.72 -15.43
N ASP A 375 -12.58 -9.71 -16.07
CA ASP A 375 -13.14 -8.55 -15.36
C ASP A 375 -14.36 -8.94 -14.52
N TRP A 376 -15.18 -9.85 -15.04
CA TRP A 376 -16.28 -10.45 -14.29
C TRP A 376 -15.77 -11.21 -13.05
N ALA A 377 -14.73 -12.04 -13.20
CA ALA A 377 -14.12 -12.74 -12.09
C ALA A 377 -13.46 -11.78 -11.07
N LEU A 378 -12.87 -10.66 -11.53
CA LEU A 378 -12.25 -9.67 -10.68
C LEU A 378 -13.25 -8.99 -9.72
N ILE A 379 -14.52 -8.86 -10.10
CA ILE A 379 -15.57 -8.33 -9.24
C ILE A 379 -15.70 -9.17 -7.96
N SER A 380 -15.59 -10.50 -8.07
CA SER A 380 -15.65 -11.37 -6.88
C SER A 380 -14.51 -11.12 -5.89
N LEU A 381 -13.33 -10.73 -6.36
CA LEU A 381 -12.19 -10.43 -5.49
C LEU A 381 -12.41 -9.17 -4.64
N VAL A 382 -13.15 -8.19 -5.15
CA VAL A 382 -13.36 -6.89 -4.51
C VAL A 382 -13.98 -7.02 -3.11
N PHE A 383 -15.02 -7.83 -2.96
CA PHE A 383 -15.69 -8.03 -1.68
C PHE A 383 -14.80 -8.80 -0.69
N THR A 384 -14.04 -9.76 -1.18
CA THR A 384 -13.06 -10.50 -0.37
C THR A 384 -11.95 -9.59 0.14
N LEU A 385 -11.46 -8.64 -0.67
CA LEU A 385 -10.45 -7.67 -0.24
C LEU A 385 -10.96 -6.75 0.88
N ALA A 386 -12.26 -6.40 0.89
CA ALA A 386 -12.86 -5.63 1.96
C ALA A 386 -12.77 -6.33 3.33
N LEU A 387 -12.81 -7.67 3.35
CA LEU A 387 -12.66 -8.47 4.57
C LEU A 387 -11.24 -8.37 5.15
N LEU A 388 -10.21 -8.22 4.32
CA LEU A 388 -8.82 -8.14 4.77
C LEU A 388 -8.60 -6.92 5.69
N GLU A 389 -9.26 -5.80 5.44
CA GLU A 389 -9.20 -4.61 6.30
C GLU A 389 -9.77 -4.87 7.70
N TYR A 390 -10.84 -5.64 7.79
CA TYR A 390 -11.37 -6.07 9.09
C TYR A 390 -10.41 -7.00 9.82
N ILE A 391 -9.82 -7.96 9.11
CA ILE A 391 -8.92 -8.96 9.71
C ILE A 391 -7.67 -8.30 10.29
N ILE A 392 -7.04 -7.35 9.57
CA ILE A 392 -5.85 -6.67 10.07
C ILE A 392 -6.16 -5.85 11.31
N HIS A 393 -7.33 -5.21 11.34
CA HIS A 393 -7.76 -4.47 12.51
C HIS A 393 -7.97 -5.39 13.71
N GLU A 394 -8.64 -6.53 13.54
CA GLU A 394 -8.82 -7.52 14.61
C GLU A 394 -7.49 -8.09 15.08
N PHE A 395 -6.59 -8.44 14.15
CA PHE A 395 -5.25 -8.92 14.49
C PHE A 395 -4.49 -7.91 15.35
N SER A 396 -4.37 -6.66 14.90
CA SER A 396 -3.67 -5.61 15.63
C SER A 396 -4.34 -5.29 16.97
N HIS A 397 -5.67 -5.36 17.03
CA HIS A 397 -6.44 -5.12 18.26
C HIS A 397 -6.15 -6.17 19.34
N PHE A 398 -5.95 -7.43 18.97
CA PHE A 398 -5.63 -8.51 19.91
C PHE A 398 -4.12 -8.64 20.17
N GLN A 399 -3.29 -8.48 19.13
CA GLN A 399 -1.85 -8.72 19.22
C GLN A 399 -1.14 -7.73 20.15
N ILE A 400 -1.38 -6.43 20.01
CA ILE A 400 -0.67 -5.41 20.78
C ILE A 400 -0.91 -5.54 22.31
N PRO A 401 -2.16 -5.70 22.82
CA PRO A 401 -2.38 -5.93 24.25
C PRO A 401 -1.87 -7.30 24.72
N ALA A 402 -2.05 -8.35 23.91
CA ALA A 402 -1.62 -9.70 24.27
C ALA A 402 -0.11 -9.75 24.46
N GLN A 403 0.66 -9.15 23.55
CA GLN A 403 2.12 -9.12 23.63
C GLN A 403 2.61 -8.39 24.90
N LYS A 404 1.95 -7.31 25.31
CA LYS A 404 2.27 -6.58 26.55
C LYS A 404 1.95 -7.36 27.83
N ALA A 405 0.99 -8.27 27.76
CA ALA A 405 0.51 -9.06 28.91
C ALA A 405 1.21 -10.41 29.06
N VAL A 406 1.85 -10.93 27.99
CA VAL A 406 2.46 -12.27 27.96
C VAL A 406 3.72 -12.30 28.83
N LYS A 407 3.75 -13.21 29.79
CA LYS A 407 4.94 -13.60 30.55
C LYS A 407 5.66 -14.76 29.84
N CYS A 408 6.95 -14.93 30.06
CA CYS A 408 7.77 -15.95 29.40
C CYS A 408 7.16 -17.38 29.48
N LEU A 409 6.47 -17.70 30.57
CA LEU A 409 5.81 -19.02 30.77
C LEU A 409 4.52 -19.19 29.95
N GLN A 410 4.02 -18.17 29.26
CA GLN A 410 2.74 -18.17 28.53
C GLN A 410 2.90 -18.00 27.02
N VAL A 411 4.13 -18.09 26.50
CA VAL A 411 4.42 -17.88 25.07
C VAL A 411 3.73 -18.92 24.19
N GLU A 412 3.66 -20.17 24.64
CA GLU A 412 2.98 -21.24 23.89
C GLU A 412 1.47 -21.01 23.75
N ASP A 413 0.82 -20.54 24.80
CA ASP A 413 -0.61 -20.18 24.76
C ASP A 413 -0.87 -19.01 23.82
N TYR A 414 0.00 -17.99 23.84
CA TYR A 414 -0.02 -16.85 22.92
C TYR A 414 0.11 -17.33 21.47
N ILE A 415 1.12 -18.11 21.14
CA ILE A 415 1.33 -18.69 19.81
C ILE A 415 0.14 -19.57 19.41
N GLY A 416 -0.36 -20.40 20.32
CA GLY A 416 -1.52 -21.26 20.11
C GLY A 416 -2.80 -20.48 19.79
N PHE A 417 -3.03 -19.35 20.47
CA PHE A 417 -4.14 -18.45 20.19
C PHE A 417 -4.06 -17.87 18.78
N PHE A 418 -2.92 -17.29 18.38
CA PHE A 418 -2.76 -16.66 17.06
C PHE A 418 -2.72 -17.68 15.92
N ARG A 419 -2.27 -18.91 16.14
CA ARG A 419 -2.45 -19.99 15.15
C ARG A 419 -3.92 -20.34 14.91
N ARG A 420 -4.74 -20.41 15.97
CA ARG A 420 -6.19 -20.63 15.83
C ARG A 420 -6.86 -19.44 15.14
N PHE A 421 -6.45 -18.21 15.48
CA PHE A 421 -6.88 -16.99 14.81
C PHE A 421 -6.60 -17.06 13.31
N TYR A 422 -5.36 -17.35 12.91
CA TYR A 422 -4.95 -17.47 11.51
C TYR A 422 -5.80 -18.52 10.76
N LYS A 423 -5.91 -19.74 11.28
CA LYS A 423 -6.71 -20.79 10.63
C LYS A 423 -8.19 -20.43 10.48
N LYS A 424 -8.78 -19.82 11.51
CA LYS A 424 -10.17 -19.37 11.49
C LYS A 424 -10.41 -18.34 10.42
N PHE A 425 -9.57 -17.33 10.33
CA PHE A 425 -9.74 -16.27 9.36
C PHE A 425 -9.32 -16.68 7.94
N LEU A 426 -8.37 -17.60 7.77
CA LEU A 426 -8.07 -18.21 6.48
C LEU A 426 -9.31 -18.94 5.92
N PHE A 427 -9.96 -19.74 6.76
CA PHE A 427 -11.21 -20.40 6.36
C PHE A 427 -12.30 -19.38 6.01
N LEU A 428 -12.43 -18.31 6.80
CA LEU A 428 -13.42 -17.26 6.55
C LEU A 428 -13.16 -16.54 5.21
N VAL A 429 -11.91 -16.21 4.88
CA VAL A 429 -11.52 -15.61 3.59
C VAL A 429 -11.88 -16.53 2.44
N ALA A 430 -11.52 -17.82 2.54
CA ALA A 430 -11.84 -18.79 1.50
C ALA A 430 -13.37 -18.97 1.32
N ALA A 431 -14.11 -19.06 2.43
CA ALA A 431 -15.57 -19.21 2.39
C ALA A 431 -16.26 -17.97 1.78
N ILE A 432 -15.85 -16.76 2.16
CA ILE A 432 -16.40 -15.52 1.61
C ILE A 432 -16.03 -15.40 0.13
N ALA A 433 -14.80 -15.71 -0.27
CA ALA A 433 -14.41 -15.69 -1.68
C ALA A 433 -15.26 -16.63 -2.53
N VAL A 434 -15.57 -17.83 -2.05
CA VAL A 434 -16.49 -18.75 -2.75
C VAL A 434 -17.91 -18.17 -2.83
N ILE A 435 -18.41 -17.58 -1.75
CA ILE A 435 -19.72 -16.92 -1.74
C ILE A 435 -19.75 -15.75 -2.74
N ASP A 436 -18.69 -14.94 -2.77
CA ASP A 436 -18.56 -13.79 -3.69
C ASP A 436 -18.55 -14.24 -5.15
N ILE A 437 -17.87 -15.36 -5.48
CA ILE A 437 -17.88 -15.97 -6.83
C ILE A 437 -19.31 -16.37 -7.21
N VAL A 438 -20.02 -17.05 -6.32
CA VAL A 438 -21.40 -17.49 -6.55
C VAL A 438 -22.35 -16.29 -6.72
N LEU A 439 -22.23 -15.29 -5.85
CA LEU A 439 -23.03 -14.06 -5.95
C LEU A 439 -22.74 -13.27 -7.23
N THR A 440 -21.46 -13.18 -7.62
CA THR A 440 -21.05 -12.53 -8.87
C THR A 440 -21.61 -13.26 -10.07
N TYR A 441 -21.57 -14.60 -10.09
CA TYR A 441 -22.16 -15.40 -11.15
C TYR A 441 -23.67 -15.13 -11.30
N PHE A 442 -24.43 -15.25 -10.21
CA PHE A 442 -25.87 -15.01 -10.25
C PHE A 442 -26.21 -13.54 -10.54
N GLY A 443 -25.42 -12.59 -10.03
CA GLY A 443 -25.59 -11.18 -10.31
C GLY A 443 -25.48 -10.87 -11.80
N VAL A 444 -24.47 -11.42 -12.48
CA VAL A 444 -24.31 -11.23 -13.93
C VAL A 444 -25.39 -11.99 -14.72
N MET A 445 -25.80 -13.20 -14.28
CA MET A 445 -26.91 -13.92 -14.91
C MET A 445 -28.23 -13.14 -14.82
N TYR A 446 -28.52 -12.57 -13.64
CA TYR A 446 -29.68 -11.70 -13.43
C TYR A 446 -29.59 -10.46 -14.34
N PHE A 447 -28.44 -9.76 -14.34
CA PHE A 447 -28.21 -8.59 -15.17
C PHE A 447 -28.38 -8.89 -16.65
N ARG A 448 -27.82 -9.99 -17.15
CA ARG A 448 -28.00 -10.47 -18.53
C ARG A 448 -29.47 -10.69 -18.90
N GLN A 449 -30.27 -11.25 -18.00
CA GLN A 449 -31.66 -11.55 -18.24
C GLN A 449 -32.53 -10.30 -18.39
N PHE A 450 -32.23 -9.25 -17.60
CA PHE A 450 -33.04 -8.03 -17.54
C PHE A 450 -32.44 -6.85 -18.33
N ASN A 451 -31.26 -7.00 -18.93
CA ASN A 451 -30.64 -5.94 -19.72
C ASN A 451 -31.25 -5.94 -21.14
N GLU A 452 -31.77 -4.78 -21.56
CA GLU A 452 -32.37 -4.59 -22.88
C GLU A 452 -31.30 -4.42 -23.98
N ILE A 453 -30.06 -4.11 -23.63
CA ILE A 453 -28.96 -3.89 -24.56
C ILE A 453 -28.50 -5.22 -25.14
N LYS A 454 -28.74 -5.41 -26.45
CA LYS A 454 -28.46 -6.66 -27.15
C LYS A 454 -26.98 -7.06 -27.09
N GLU A 455 -26.09 -6.09 -27.27
CA GLU A 455 -24.64 -6.27 -27.24
C GLU A 455 -24.16 -6.80 -25.87
N VAL A 456 -24.68 -6.27 -24.77
CA VAL A 456 -24.34 -6.74 -23.41
C VAL A 456 -24.79 -8.18 -23.20
N ARG A 457 -25.95 -8.55 -23.70
CA ARG A 457 -26.44 -9.95 -23.61
C ARG A 457 -25.57 -10.90 -24.41
N GLU A 458 -25.13 -10.50 -25.60
CA GLU A 458 -24.26 -11.29 -26.48
C GLU A 458 -22.87 -11.47 -25.88
N PHE A 459 -22.28 -10.44 -25.27
CA PHE A 459 -20.99 -10.54 -24.60
C PHE A 459 -20.96 -11.60 -23.50
N PHE A 460 -21.99 -11.65 -22.66
CA PHE A 460 -22.09 -12.65 -21.59
C PHE A 460 -22.64 -14.01 -22.03
N SER A 461 -22.79 -14.28 -23.33
CA SER A 461 -23.23 -15.59 -23.86
C SER A 461 -22.08 -16.43 -24.43
N SER A 462 -20.91 -15.87 -24.63
CA SER A 462 -19.74 -16.57 -25.17
C SER A 462 -19.27 -17.71 -24.27
N PRO A 463 -19.08 -18.95 -24.78
CA PRO A 463 -18.46 -20.03 -23.99
C PRO A 463 -17.07 -19.69 -23.45
N ILE A 464 -16.29 -18.91 -24.21
CA ILE A 464 -14.95 -18.44 -23.80
C ILE A 464 -15.05 -17.58 -22.53
N THR A 465 -16.01 -16.64 -22.48
CA THR A 465 -16.23 -15.77 -21.31
C THR A 465 -16.51 -16.60 -20.04
N TYR A 466 -17.32 -17.66 -20.14
CA TYR A 466 -17.59 -18.54 -19.00
C TYR A 466 -16.37 -19.34 -18.57
N LEU A 467 -15.63 -19.94 -19.52
CA LEU A 467 -14.43 -20.70 -19.23
C LEU A 467 -13.41 -19.82 -18.50
N VAL A 468 -13.19 -18.62 -19.03
CA VAL A 468 -12.24 -17.66 -18.42
C VAL A 468 -12.74 -17.19 -17.07
N PHE A 469 -14.05 -16.90 -16.91
CA PHE A 469 -14.63 -16.52 -15.62
C PHE A 469 -14.41 -17.59 -14.55
N TYR A 470 -14.70 -18.86 -14.82
CA TYR A 470 -14.52 -19.93 -13.84
C TYR A 470 -13.03 -20.12 -13.47
N ALA A 471 -12.16 -20.18 -14.47
CA ALA A 471 -10.72 -20.35 -14.24
C ALA A 471 -10.13 -19.14 -13.48
N ALA A 472 -10.43 -17.92 -13.91
CA ALA A 472 -9.96 -16.70 -13.26
C ALA A 472 -10.49 -16.58 -11.82
N SER A 473 -11.74 -16.94 -11.56
CA SER A 473 -12.31 -16.94 -10.20
C SER A 473 -11.53 -17.84 -9.25
N VAL A 474 -11.10 -19.02 -9.73
CA VAL A 474 -10.22 -19.91 -8.95
C VAL A 474 -8.83 -19.27 -8.75
N GLY A 475 -8.27 -18.64 -9.79
CA GLY A 475 -7.00 -17.92 -9.71
C GLY A 475 -7.06 -16.78 -8.67
N TYR A 476 -8.12 -15.97 -8.71
CA TYR A 476 -8.32 -14.88 -7.75
C TYR A 476 -8.59 -15.36 -6.32
N LEU A 477 -9.24 -16.49 -6.13
CA LEU A 477 -9.35 -17.14 -4.81
C LEU A 477 -7.97 -17.45 -4.23
N PHE A 478 -7.07 -18.03 -5.01
CA PHE A 478 -5.70 -18.29 -4.57
C PHE A 478 -4.91 -16.99 -4.32
N ILE A 479 -5.07 -15.98 -5.17
CA ILE A 479 -4.47 -14.67 -4.94
C ILE A 479 -4.97 -14.06 -3.63
N ALA A 480 -6.26 -14.14 -3.32
CA ALA A 480 -6.83 -13.67 -2.06
C ALA A 480 -6.20 -14.34 -0.84
N ILE A 481 -5.91 -15.65 -0.90
CA ILE A 481 -5.20 -16.37 0.14
C ILE A 481 -3.76 -15.86 0.28
N GLY A 482 -3.07 -15.61 -0.83
CA GLY A 482 -1.72 -15.03 -0.83
C GLY A 482 -1.69 -13.63 -0.22
N LEU A 483 -2.66 -12.78 -0.56
CA LEU A 483 -2.81 -11.45 0.00
C LEU A 483 -3.13 -11.48 1.50
N TYR A 484 -3.98 -12.41 1.94
CA TYR A 484 -4.26 -12.65 3.34
C TYR A 484 -2.98 -12.96 4.13
N ASN A 485 -2.11 -13.84 3.62
CA ASN A 485 -0.82 -14.13 4.23
C ASN A 485 0.10 -12.91 4.22
N GLY A 486 0.19 -12.21 3.10
CA GLY A 486 0.99 -10.99 2.91
C GLY A 486 0.64 -9.88 3.90
N LEU A 487 -0.63 -9.79 4.29
CA LEU A 487 -1.12 -8.83 5.26
C LEU A 487 -0.39 -8.92 6.61
N PHE A 488 -0.19 -10.14 7.14
CA PHE A 488 0.53 -10.35 8.40
C PHE A 488 2.01 -10.05 8.26
N PHE A 489 2.62 -10.44 7.13
CA PHE A 489 4.03 -10.17 6.87
C PHE A 489 4.31 -8.66 6.81
N PHE A 490 3.47 -7.89 6.15
CA PHE A 490 3.59 -6.44 6.11
C PHE A 490 3.35 -5.78 7.46
N THR A 491 2.44 -6.31 8.28
CA THR A 491 2.14 -5.76 9.61
C THR A 491 3.36 -5.82 10.54
N LEU A 492 4.14 -6.90 10.46
CA LEU A 492 5.37 -7.07 11.23
C LEU A 492 6.65 -6.79 10.40
N SER A 493 6.54 -5.95 9.36
CA SER A 493 7.68 -5.46 8.57
C SER A 493 8.57 -6.56 7.98
N ARG A 494 7.96 -7.65 7.48
CA ARG A 494 8.64 -8.78 6.85
C ARG A 494 8.26 -8.94 5.36
N PRO A 495 8.53 -7.93 4.53
CA PRO A 495 8.17 -7.96 3.10
C PRO A 495 8.89 -9.07 2.32
N GLU A 496 10.02 -9.57 2.82
CA GLU A 496 10.80 -10.62 2.17
C GLU A 496 10.01 -11.91 1.94
N PHE A 497 9.09 -12.27 2.84
CA PHE A 497 8.25 -13.47 2.66
C PHE A 497 7.25 -13.31 1.53
N VAL A 498 6.73 -12.09 1.36
CA VAL A 498 5.83 -11.79 0.25
C VAL A 498 6.58 -11.82 -1.07
N LEU A 499 7.79 -11.23 -1.15
CA LEU A 499 8.62 -11.24 -2.36
C LEU A 499 9.01 -12.64 -2.77
N ARG A 500 9.47 -13.47 -1.83
CA ARG A 500 9.81 -14.88 -2.07
C ARG A 500 8.62 -15.71 -2.54
N SER A 501 7.40 -15.22 -2.33
CA SER A 501 6.17 -15.90 -2.77
C SER A 501 5.67 -15.37 -4.11
N ILE A 502 5.65 -14.04 -4.33
CA ILE A 502 5.03 -13.43 -5.51
C ILE A 502 5.92 -13.52 -6.75
N ILE A 503 7.25 -13.42 -6.60
CA ILE A 503 8.17 -13.47 -7.74
C ILE A 503 8.10 -14.84 -8.45
N PRO A 504 8.25 -16.00 -7.75
CA PRO A 504 8.05 -17.30 -8.37
C PRO A 504 6.64 -17.50 -8.93
N ALA A 505 5.62 -16.98 -8.23
CA ALA A 505 4.24 -17.05 -8.68
C ALA A 505 4.04 -16.36 -10.04
N THR A 506 4.62 -15.17 -10.20
CA THR A 506 4.56 -14.44 -11.49
C THR A 506 5.30 -15.18 -12.60
N ALA A 507 6.45 -15.80 -12.30
CA ALA A 507 7.19 -16.62 -13.27
C ALA A 507 6.38 -17.85 -13.69
N VAL A 508 5.73 -18.55 -12.75
CA VAL A 508 4.85 -19.70 -13.03
C VAL A 508 3.64 -19.26 -13.86
N ASN A 509 3.01 -18.12 -13.51
CA ASN A 509 1.90 -17.56 -14.27
C ASN A 509 2.34 -17.34 -15.75
N LEU A 510 3.45 -16.63 -15.96
CA LEU A 510 3.97 -16.37 -17.29
C LEU A 510 4.22 -17.66 -18.09
N LEU A 511 4.92 -18.63 -17.49
CA LEU A 511 5.29 -19.89 -18.16
C LEU A 511 4.05 -20.73 -18.52
N VAL A 512 3.14 -20.91 -17.58
CA VAL A 512 1.91 -21.69 -17.80
C VAL A 512 1.00 -21.00 -18.80
N ALA A 513 0.84 -19.68 -18.72
CA ALA A 513 0.06 -18.91 -19.69
C ALA A 513 0.66 -19.04 -21.10
N LEU A 514 1.99 -18.93 -21.25
CA LEU A 514 2.68 -19.09 -22.52
C LEU A 514 2.45 -20.50 -23.13
N ILE A 515 2.64 -21.53 -22.33
CA ILE A 515 2.46 -22.91 -22.79
C ILE A 515 1.00 -23.14 -23.19
N ALA A 516 0.05 -22.84 -22.31
CA ALA A 516 -1.35 -23.12 -22.52
C ALA A 516 -1.93 -22.34 -23.73
N SER A 517 -1.59 -21.05 -23.85
CA SER A 517 -2.10 -20.21 -24.94
C SER A 517 -1.52 -20.56 -26.31
N ARG A 518 -0.34 -21.18 -26.40
CA ARG A 518 0.31 -21.59 -27.67
C ARG A 518 0.03 -23.05 -28.04
N CYS A 519 -0.06 -23.93 -27.04
CA CYS A 519 -0.27 -25.37 -27.29
C CYS A 519 -1.74 -25.74 -27.44
N ILE A 520 -2.66 -24.97 -26.82
CA ILE A 520 -4.10 -25.27 -26.86
C ILE A 520 -4.84 -24.18 -27.65
N HIS A 521 -5.14 -23.06 -26.99
CA HIS A 521 -5.77 -21.88 -27.59
C HIS A 521 -5.61 -20.66 -26.66
N PHE A 522 -5.81 -19.42 -27.16
CA PHE A 522 -5.53 -18.18 -26.41
C PHE A 522 -6.28 -18.07 -25.08
N GLU A 523 -7.52 -18.57 -24.98
CA GLU A 523 -8.33 -18.51 -23.76
C GLU A 523 -7.74 -19.32 -22.61
N TYR A 524 -6.96 -20.35 -22.90
CA TYR A 524 -6.30 -21.16 -21.87
C TYR A 524 -5.11 -20.44 -21.22
N GLY A 525 -4.72 -19.26 -21.70
CA GLY A 525 -3.75 -18.40 -21.00
C GLY A 525 -4.15 -18.08 -19.56
N VAL A 526 -5.45 -18.07 -19.26
CA VAL A 526 -5.98 -17.89 -17.90
C VAL A 526 -5.50 -18.97 -16.91
N LEU A 527 -5.08 -20.15 -17.38
CA LEU A 527 -4.49 -21.19 -16.53
C LEU A 527 -3.17 -20.72 -15.89
N GLY A 528 -2.49 -19.76 -16.51
CA GLY A 528 -1.36 -19.07 -15.91
C GLY A 528 -1.73 -18.36 -14.62
N LEU A 529 -2.84 -17.59 -14.62
CA LEU A 529 -3.37 -16.92 -13.44
C LEU A 529 -3.71 -17.91 -12.32
N VAL A 530 -4.29 -19.07 -12.67
CA VAL A 530 -4.60 -20.16 -11.72
C VAL A 530 -3.33 -20.73 -11.11
N ALA A 531 -2.35 -21.11 -11.94
CA ALA A 531 -1.10 -21.71 -11.49
C ALA A 531 -0.24 -20.72 -10.69
N GLY A 532 -0.14 -19.47 -11.16
CA GLY A 532 0.54 -18.39 -10.45
C GLY A 532 -0.12 -18.09 -9.12
N GLY A 533 -1.44 -17.94 -9.08
CA GLY A 533 -2.21 -17.75 -7.85
C GLY A 533 -2.01 -18.90 -6.86
N ALA A 534 -2.10 -20.15 -7.33
CA ALA A 534 -1.87 -21.34 -6.50
C ALA A 534 -0.44 -21.37 -5.92
N THR A 535 0.56 -21.03 -6.72
CA THR A 535 1.96 -20.92 -6.30
C THR A 535 2.12 -19.84 -5.23
N PHE A 536 1.52 -18.67 -5.43
CA PHE A 536 1.51 -17.58 -4.43
C PHE A 536 0.87 -18.03 -3.12
N ALA A 537 -0.31 -18.65 -3.18
CA ALA A 537 -1.01 -19.18 -2.00
C ALA A 537 -0.18 -20.25 -1.27
N ALA A 538 0.39 -21.21 -2.01
CA ALA A 538 1.15 -22.32 -1.43
C ALA A 538 2.42 -21.83 -0.72
N ILE A 539 3.26 -21.04 -1.39
CA ILE A 539 4.52 -20.54 -0.84
C ILE A 539 4.25 -19.58 0.33
N SER A 540 3.32 -18.64 0.17
CA SER A 540 2.99 -17.70 1.25
C SER A 540 2.39 -18.40 2.47
N THR A 541 1.58 -19.46 2.28
CA THR A 541 1.04 -20.29 3.38
C THR A 541 2.15 -21.08 4.08
N HIS A 542 3.15 -21.55 3.35
CA HIS A 542 4.32 -22.20 3.95
C HIS A 542 5.05 -21.23 4.89
N TYR A 543 5.38 -20.02 4.42
CA TYR A 543 5.98 -18.99 5.26
C TYR A 543 5.07 -18.55 6.41
N ALA A 544 3.76 -18.48 6.20
CA ALA A 544 2.82 -18.11 7.26
C ALA A 544 2.77 -19.14 8.40
N ARG A 545 2.92 -20.43 8.11
CA ARG A 545 3.02 -21.47 9.15
C ARG A 545 4.24 -21.27 10.04
N ASP A 546 5.39 -20.94 9.44
CA ASP A 546 6.62 -20.67 10.17
C ASP A 546 6.53 -19.35 10.94
N PHE A 547 6.00 -18.30 10.32
CA PHE A 547 5.75 -17.02 10.93
C PHE A 547 4.88 -17.11 12.20
N PHE A 548 3.77 -17.85 12.15
CA PHE A 548 2.90 -18.04 13.31
C PHE A 548 3.44 -19.10 14.32
N ARG A 549 4.51 -19.82 13.99
CA ARG A 549 5.25 -20.62 14.99
C ARG A 549 6.17 -19.78 15.85
N ASN A 550 6.72 -18.72 15.27
CA ASN A 550 7.74 -17.86 15.86
C ASN A 550 7.24 -16.41 15.94
N LEU A 551 5.93 -16.21 16.25
CA LEU A 551 5.28 -14.91 16.19
C LEU A 551 5.87 -13.92 17.20
N ASP A 552 6.27 -14.37 18.37
CA ASP A 552 6.98 -13.61 19.39
C ASP A 552 8.31 -13.05 18.85
N TYR A 553 9.14 -13.89 18.23
CA TYR A 553 10.38 -13.45 17.59
C TYR A 553 10.15 -12.39 16.52
N TYR A 554 9.19 -12.61 15.60
CA TYR A 554 8.92 -11.65 14.54
C TYR A 554 8.33 -10.34 15.04
N TYR A 555 7.60 -10.36 16.15
CA TYR A 555 7.10 -9.14 16.78
C TYR A 555 8.26 -8.29 17.30
N TYR A 556 9.17 -8.83 18.11
CA TYR A 556 10.31 -8.09 18.64
C TYR A 556 11.30 -7.66 17.55
N ALA A 557 11.47 -8.46 16.52
CA ALA A 557 12.34 -8.12 15.40
C ALA A 557 11.74 -7.07 14.43
N ALA A 558 10.48 -6.66 14.63
CA ALA A 558 9.82 -5.62 13.83
C ALA A 558 10.02 -4.21 14.44
N TYR A 559 10.46 -4.13 15.69
CA TYR A 559 10.74 -2.91 16.45
C TYR A 559 12.22 -2.84 16.82
#